data_fe040bab22818537004013d571ad8003
#
_entry.id   fe040bab22818537004013d571ad8003
#
_cell.length_a   1.000
_cell.length_b   1.000
_cell.length_c   1.000
_cell.angle_alpha   90.00
_cell.angle_beta   90.00
_cell.angle_gamma   90.00
#
_symmetry.space_group_name_H-M   'P 1'
#
loop_
_entity.id
_entity.type
_entity.pdbx_description
1 polymer ?
#
loop_
_entity_poly.entity_id
_entity_poly.type
_entity_poly.pdbx_seq_one_letter_code
_entity_poly.pdbx_strand_id
1 'polypeptide(L)'
;TKVFHDHERHATQYLTTAGVLAVSSNTGSIQIGELLSHDTFYDYLTKFGVGSKTGSGLPGESRGILPKVADWSGTSAPTMAFGQGYSLTAMQATSIFATIANDGVRVSPTVIAGTRDASGNFTPAPGRTSQRVISAETAKAMRLMMESVVSGNGTAPSAAIAGYRVAGKTGTAQRIDDTCGCYRGYTASFIGFAPADNPAYVISVTIQDPKGLHWGGALGGPVFKKVMSFVLQSRHIAPTGTTFDPIPLNKKALAAKKAQDATANN
;
A
#
# COMPACT_ATOMS: atom_id res chain seq x y z
N THR A 1 -14.10 26.83 -4.18
CA THR A 1 -13.06 26.24 -3.31
C THR A 1 -13.59 24.93 -2.77
N LYS A 2 -12.87 23.82 -2.97
CA LYS A 2 -13.22 22.50 -2.39
C LYS A 2 -12.50 22.37 -1.06
N VAL A 3 -13.20 21.95 -0.02
CA VAL A 3 -12.63 21.63 1.30
C VAL A 3 -12.50 20.12 1.38
N PHE A 4 -11.35 19.64 1.83
CA PHE A 4 -11.08 18.22 2.07
C PHE A 4 -11.10 17.93 3.57
N HIS A 5 -11.60 16.76 3.94
CA HIS A 5 -11.70 16.31 5.32
C HIS A 5 -11.15 14.89 5.45
N ASP A 6 -10.74 14.53 6.62
CA ASP A 6 -10.55 13.14 7.00
C ASP A 6 -11.90 12.43 7.06
N HIS A 7 -11.90 11.10 7.05
CA HIS A 7 -13.14 10.31 7.01
C HIS A 7 -13.97 10.42 8.29
N GLU A 8 -13.34 10.74 9.42
CA GLU A 8 -14.00 11.03 10.69
C GLU A 8 -13.68 12.45 11.16
N ARG A 9 -14.63 13.07 11.87
CA ARG A 9 -14.39 14.37 12.50
C ARG A 9 -13.54 14.18 13.76
N HIS A 10 -12.48 14.97 13.89
CA HIS A 10 -11.61 14.98 15.05
C HIS A 10 -11.06 16.39 15.32
N ALA A 11 -10.56 16.61 16.54
CA ALA A 11 -9.81 17.83 16.87
C ALA A 11 -8.49 17.87 16.08
N THR A 12 -7.87 19.05 16.00
CA THR A 12 -6.57 19.22 15.34
C THR A 12 -5.54 18.22 15.87
N GLN A 13 -4.92 17.46 14.97
CA GLN A 13 -3.88 16.48 15.28
C GLN A 13 -2.54 16.92 14.70
N TYR A 14 -1.46 16.70 15.44
CA TYR A 14 -0.09 16.96 15.01
C TYR A 14 0.61 15.63 14.74
N LEU A 15 0.37 15.06 13.57
CA LEU A 15 0.89 13.77 13.17
C LEU A 15 2.31 13.85 12.62
N THR A 16 3.08 12.79 12.80
CA THR A 16 4.27 12.51 11.98
C THR A 16 3.85 11.92 10.64
N THR A 17 4.75 11.79 9.67
CA THR A 17 4.48 11.08 8.41
C THR A 17 3.98 9.65 8.66
N ALA A 18 4.58 8.96 9.63
CA ALA A 18 4.12 7.64 10.07
C ALA A 18 2.70 7.67 10.65
N GLY A 19 2.38 8.71 11.41
CA GLY A 19 1.04 8.91 11.95
C GLY A 19 0.00 9.15 10.86
N VAL A 20 0.33 9.99 9.86
CA VAL A 20 -0.55 10.22 8.69
C VAL A 20 -0.88 8.89 8.00
N LEU A 21 0.13 8.04 7.79
CA LEU A 21 -0.04 6.73 7.16
C LEU A 21 -0.86 5.77 8.04
N ALA A 22 -0.55 5.72 9.36
CA ALA A 22 -1.17 4.79 10.30
C ALA A 22 -2.68 5.03 10.47
N VAL A 23 -3.09 6.31 10.62
CA VAL A 23 -4.51 6.68 10.76
C VAL A 23 -5.19 6.94 9.42
N SER A 24 -4.44 6.88 8.31
CA SER A 24 -4.98 7.15 6.96
C SER A 24 -5.58 8.55 6.82
N SER A 25 -4.88 9.58 7.32
CA SER A 25 -5.34 10.97 7.23
C SER A 25 -5.29 11.47 5.78
N ASN A 26 -6.45 11.88 5.24
CA ASN A 26 -6.54 12.51 3.91
C ASN A 26 -5.85 13.87 3.92
N THR A 27 -6.15 14.71 4.92
CA THR A 27 -5.61 16.06 5.03
C THR A 27 -4.11 16.05 5.25
N GLY A 28 -3.59 15.11 6.05
CA GLY A 28 -2.16 14.91 6.22
C GLY A 28 -1.47 14.43 4.94
N SER A 29 -2.11 13.53 4.18
CA SER A 29 -1.59 13.05 2.90
C SER A 29 -1.53 14.16 1.86
N ILE A 30 -2.52 15.06 1.82
CA ILE A 30 -2.50 16.25 0.95
C ILE A 30 -1.30 17.13 1.29
N GLN A 31 -1.09 17.48 2.57
CA GLN A 31 0.03 18.30 3.00
C GLN A 31 1.39 17.69 2.62
N ILE A 32 1.53 16.35 2.72
CA ILE A 32 2.75 15.67 2.26
C ILE A 32 2.87 15.73 0.73
N GLY A 33 1.77 15.51 0.00
CA GLY A 33 1.76 15.56 -1.46
C GLY A 33 2.11 16.95 -2.01
N GLU A 34 1.70 18.02 -1.34
CA GLU A 34 2.00 19.42 -1.69
C GLU A 34 3.48 19.79 -1.56
N LEU A 35 4.30 18.97 -0.90
CA LEU A 35 5.76 19.15 -0.87
C LEU A 35 6.42 18.76 -2.20
N LEU A 36 5.69 18.11 -3.11
CA LEU A 36 6.19 17.67 -4.41
C LEU A 36 5.63 18.55 -5.53
N SER A 37 6.41 18.77 -6.59
CA SER A 37 5.85 19.28 -7.83
C SER A 37 4.91 18.23 -8.46
N HIS A 38 3.93 18.68 -9.24
CA HIS A 38 3.01 17.79 -9.94
C HIS A 38 3.75 16.81 -10.86
N ASP A 39 4.78 17.27 -11.55
CA ASP A 39 5.61 16.43 -12.42
C ASP A 39 6.35 15.33 -11.62
N THR A 40 6.94 15.71 -10.48
CA THR A 40 7.60 14.74 -9.60
C THR A 40 6.61 13.71 -9.08
N PHE A 41 5.43 14.14 -8.66
CA PHE A 41 4.39 13.25 -8.17
C PHE A 41 3.92 12.28 -9.27
N TYR A 42 3.64 12.79 -10.47
CA TYR A 42 3.27 11.98 -11.63
C TYR A 42 4.38 10.99 -12.04
N ASP A 43 5.64 11.43 -12.04
CA ASP A 43 6.79 10.59 -12.36
C ASP A 43 6.93 9.40 -11.40
N TYR A 44 6.76 9.61 -10.10
CA TYR A 44 6.76 8.50 -9.15
C TYR A 44 5.57 7.56 -9.32
N LEU A 45 4.36 8.07 -9.59
CA LEU A 45 3.22 7.21 -9.89
C LEU A 45 3.51 6.30 -11.09
N THR A 46 4.08 6.84 -12.17
CA THR A 46 4.45 6.06 -13.36
C THR A 46 5.59 5.08 -13.09
N LYS A 47 6.61 5.46 -12.33
CA LYS A 47 7.71 4.55 -11.90
C LYS A 47 7.18 3.37 -11.09
N PHE A 48 6.18 3.58 -10.24
CA PHE A 48 5.48 2.52 -9.53
C PHE A 48 4.56 1.68 -10.43
N GLY A 49 4.35 2.09 -11.69
CA GLY A 49 3.61 1.34 -12.71
C GLY A 49 2.15 1.73 -12.86
N VAL A 50 1.71 2.85 -12.24
CA VAL A 50 0.37 3.40 -12.44
C VAL A 50 0.22 3.86 -13.90
N GLY A 51 -0.91 3.58 -14.52
CA GLY A 51 -1.17 3.96 -15.91
C GLY A 51 -0.53 3.06 -16.98
N SER A 52 0.15 1.97 -16.56
CA SER A 52 0.83 1.02 -17.47
C SER A 52 0.42 -0.42 -17.18
N LYS A 53 0.37 -1.27 -18.21
CA LYS A 53 0.21 -2.72 -18.00
C LYS A 53 1.40 -3.26 -17.21
N THR A 54 1.16 -4.25 -16.35
CA THR A 54 2.22 -4.84 -15.53
C THR A 54 3.09 -5.82 -16.32
N GLY A 55 2.59 -6.34 -17.44
CA GLY A 55 3.27 -7.36 -18.23
C GLY A 55 3.15 -8.77 -17.62
N SER A 56 2.07 -9.02 -16.87
CA SER A 56 1.83 -10.30 -16.17
C SER A 56 1.68 -11.52 -17.08
N GLY A 57 1.41 -11.31 -18.37
CA GLY A 57 1.08 -12.37 -19.35
C GLY A 57 -0.40 -12.74 -19.38
N LEU A 58 -1.24 -12.11 -18.56
CA LEU A 58 -2.67 -12.33 -18.56
C LEU A 58 -3.33 -11.58 -19.75
N PRO A 59 -4.26 -12.22 -20.46
CA PRO A 59 -5.04 -11.56 -21.49
C PRO A 59 -5.96 -10.50 -20.88
N GLY A 60 -6.24 -9.42 -21.63
CA GLY A 60 -7.19 -8.40 -21.19
C GLY A 60 -6.68 -7.48 -20.08
N GLU A 61 -5.38 -7.49 -19.77
CA GLU A 61 -4.82 -6.62 -18.72
C GLU A 61 -5.08 -5.13 -19.02
N SER A 62 -5.75 -4.44 -18.09
CA SER A 62 -5.95 -2.99 -18.13
C SER A 62 -4.70 -2.24 -17.66
N ARG A 63 -4.49 -1.05 -18.21
CA ARG A 63 -3.47 -0.11 -17.73
C ARG A 63 -3.93 0.73 -16.52
N GLY A 64 -5.20 0.62 -16.11
CA GLY A 64 -5.80 1.57 -15.19
C GLY A 64 -5.98 2.95 -15.82
N ILE A 65 -6.23 3.96 -14.99
CA ILE A 65 -6.39 5.36 -15.42
C ILE A 65 -5.44 6.23 -14.60
N LEU A 66 -4.57 6.97 -15.29
CA LEU A 66 -3.74 8.02 -14.71
C LEU A 66 -3.84 9.25 -15.62
N PRO A 67 -4.57 10.30 -15.20
CA PRO A 67 -4.64 11.55 -15.95
C PRO A 67 -3.24 12.19 -16.09
N LYS A 68 -2.94 12.78 -17.25
CA LYS A 68 -1.70 13.53 -17.48
C LYS A 68 -1.71 14.83 -16.65
N VAL A 69 -0.53 15.31 -16.25
CA VAL A 69 -0.41 16.56 -15.46
C VAL A 69 -1.10 17.75 -16.14
N ALA A 70 -1.04 17.83 -17.47
CA ALA A 70 -1.71 18.89 -18.23
C ALA A 70 -3.25 18.89 -18.10
N ASP A 71 -3.83 17.75 -17.73
CA ASP A 71 -5.28 17.59 -17.55
C ASP A 71 -5.71 17.78 -16.08
N TRP A 72 -4.77 18.09 -15.18
CA TRP A 72 -5.07 18.23 -13.75
C TRP A 72 -5.78 19.54 -13.45
N SER A 73 -6.84 19.45 -12.67
CA SER A 73 -7.49 20.60 -12.04
C SER A 73 -6.82 20.94 -10.71
N GLY A 74 -7.20 22.07 -10.11
CA GLY A 74 -6.69 22.46 -8.79
C GLY A 74 -7.04 21.46 -7.65
N THR A 75 -7.87 20.45 -7.91
CA THR A 75 -8.20 19.39 -6.93
C THR A 75 -7.58 18.04 -7.27
N SER A 76 -6.93 17.90 -8.43
CA SER A 76 -6.40 16.60 -8.87
C SER A 76 -5.27 16.11 -7.99
N ALA A 77 -4.20 16.88 -7.80
CA ALA A 77 -3.08 16.48 -6.95
C ALA A 77 -3.51 16.21 -5.49
N PRO A 78 -4.29 17.10 -4.82
CA PRO A 78 -4.83 16.80 -3.50
C PRO A 78 -5.61 15.49 -3.44
N THR A 79 -6.48 15.23 -4.43
CA THR A 79 -7.29 14.01 -4.46
C THR A 79 -6.43 12.77 -4.67
N MET A 80 -5.41 12.84 -5.52
CA MET A 80 -4.48 11.73 -5.76
C MET A 80 -3.60 11.44 -4.55
N ALA A 81 -3.26 12.43 -3.73
CA ALA A 81 -2.41 12.27 -2.55
C ALA A 81 -3.01 11.31 -1.51
N PHE A 82 -4.33 11.22 -1.41
CA PHE A 82 -4.99 10.24 -0.54
C PHE A 82 -5.61 9.04 -1.29
N GLY A 83 -5.23 8.84 -2.57
CA GLY A 83 -5.52 7.60 -3.29
C GLY A 83 -6.82 7.60 -4.10
N GLN A 84 -7.33 8.76 -4.52
CA GLN A 84 -8.46 8.91 -5.44
C GLN A 84 -8.03 9.68 -6.69
N GLY A 85 -8.91 9.79 -7.70
CA GLY A 85 -8.62 10.53 -8.93
C GLY A 85 -7.77 9.77 -9.97
N TYR A 86 -7.41 8.53 -9.68
CA TYR A 86 -6.82 7.56 -10.61
C TYR A 86 -7.37 6.15 -10.32
N SER A 87 -7.19 5.21 -11.24
CA SER A 87 -7.60 3.82 -11.00
C SER A 87 -6.47 2.84 -11.24
N LEU A 88 -6.46 1.77 -10.46
CA LEU A 88 -5.48 0.70 -10.50
C LEU A 88 -6.17 -0.64 -10.70
N THR A 89 -5.49 -1.55 -11.40
CA THR A 89 -5.82 -2.97 -11.30
C THR A 89 -5.30 -3.53 -9.96
N ALA A 90 -5.90 -4.63 -9.50
CA ALA A 90 -5.39 -5.32 -8.30
C ALA A 90 -3.92 -5.74 -8.47
N MET A 91 -3.50 -6.12 -9.67
CA MET A 91 -2.12 -6.48 -9.98
C MET A 91 -1.17 -5.27 -9.85
N GLN A 92 -1.55 -4.09 -10.36
CA GLN A 92 -0.76 -2.87 -10.19
C GLN A 92 -0.64 -2.50 -8.72
N ALA A 93 -1.75 -2.50 -7.97
CA ALA A 93 -1.75 -2.20 -6.55
C ALA A 93 -0.83 -3.18 -5.77
N THR A 94 -0.94 -4.48 -6.04
CA THR A 94 -0.06 -5.50 -5.44
C THR A 94 1.41 -5.27 -5.79
N SER A 95 1.71 -4.89 -7.04
CA SER A 95 3.08 -4.60 -7.50
C SER A 95 3.71 -3.39 -6.78
N ILE A 96 2.91 -2.37 -6.43
CA ILE A 96 3.38 -1.22 -5.63
C ILE A 96 3.88 -1.70 -4.26
N PHE A 97 3.08 -2.50 -3.57
CA PHE A 97 3.45 -3.06 -2.26
C PHE A 97 4.63 -4.03 -2.37
N ALA A 98 4.66 -4.85 -3.43
CA ALA A 98 5.80 -5.72 -3.73
C ALA A 98 7.10 -4.93 -3.97
N THR A 99 7.03 -3.76 -4.59
CA THR A 99 8.18 -2.87 -4.77
C THR A 99 8.75 -2.39 -3.44
N ILE A 100 7.88 -1.98 -2.50
CA ILE A 100 8.28 -1.56 -1.15
C ILE A 100 8.85 -2.76 -0.37
N ALA A 101 8.21 -3.92 -0.46
CA ALA A 101 8.65 -5.16 0.16
C ALA A 101 10.01 -5.63 -0.40
N ASN A 102 10.31 -5.37 -1.67
CA ASN A 102 11.53 -5.74 -2.39
C ASN A 102 12.56 -4.60 -2.43
N ASP A 103 12.78 -3.94 -1.30
CA ASP A 103 13.79 -2.87 -1.13
C ASP A 103 13.76 -1.78 -2.21
N GLY A 104 12.56 -1.45 -2.68
CA GLY A 104 12.33 -0.38 -3.65
C GLY A 104 12.60 -0.77 -5.10
N VAL A 105 12.81 -2.05 -5.38
CA VAL A 105 12.98 -2.58 -6.75
C VAL A 105 11.66 -3.16 -7.24
N ARG A 106 11.07 -2.53 -8.24
CA ARG A 106 9.91 -3.04 -8.95
C ARG A 106 10.33 -4.15 -9.91
N VAL A 107 9.63 -5.27 -9.85
CA VAL A 107 9.82 -6.41 -10.76
C VAL A 107 8.51 -6.65 -11.49
N SER A 108 8.55 -6.84 -12.82
CA SER A 108 7.34 -7.18 -13.58
C SER A 108 6.79 -8.53 -13.10
N PRO A 109 5.52 -8.58 -12.64
CA PRO A 109 4.91 -9.83 -12.23
C PRO A 109 4.70 -10.76 -13.44
N THR A 110 4.67 -12.06 -13.22
CA THR A 110 4.24 -13.03 -14.22
C THR A 110 3.49 -14.18 -13.56
N VAL A 111 2.51 -14.71 -14.26
CA VAL A 111 1.79 -15.95 -13.89
C VAL A 111 2.25 -17.14 -14.75
N ILE A 112 3.19 -16.91 -15.67
CA ILE A 112 3.71 -17.91 -16.59
C ILE A 112 5.12 -18.29 -16.15
N ALA A 113 5.31 -19.53 -15.74
CA ALA A 113 6.63 -20.07 -15.37
C ALA A 113 7.46 -20.44 -16.61
N GLY A 114 6.80 -20.86 -17.69
CA GLY A 114 7.40 -21.30 -18.94
C GLY A 114 6.43 -22.07 -19.78
N THR A 115 6.93 -22.67 -20.86
CA THR A 115 6.16 -23.50 -21.79
C THR A 115 6.73 -24.92 -21.82
N ARG A 116 5.88 -25.92 -22.15
CA ARG A 116 6.32 -27.26 -22.50
C ARG A 116 5.98 -27.56 -23.95
N ASP A 117 6.94 -28.13 -24.67
CA ASP A 117 6.69 -28.65 -26.01
C ASP A 117 5.94 -30.00 -25.98
N ALA A 118 5.61 -30.54 -27.16
CA ALA A 118 4.92 -31.83 -27.30
C ALA A 118 5.72 -33.00 -26.75
N SER A 119 7.03 -32.88 -26.65
CA SER A 119 7.96 -33.87 -26.09
C SER A 119 8.16 -33.73 -24.58
N GLY A 120 7.49 -32.74 -23.93
CA GLY A 120 7.57 -32.50 -22.52
C GLY A 120 8.75 -31.63 -22.06
N ASN A 121 9.61 -31.13 -22.98
CA ASN A 121 10.74 -30.27 -22.63
C ASN A 121 10.23 -28.93 -22.12
N PHE A 122 10.76 -28.49 -20.99
CA PHE A 122 10.38 -27.24 -20.36
C PHE A 122 11.31 -26.11 -20.78
N THR A 123 10.74 -25.04 -21.35
CA THR A 123 11.43 -23.78 -21.63
C THR A 123 10.95 -22.72 -20.65
N PRO A 124 11.81 -22.20 -19.73
CA PRO A 124 11.44 -21.15 -18.81
C PRO A 124 10.94 -19.90 -19.54
N ALA A 125 10.00 -19.17 -18.92
CA ALA A 125 9.60 -17.86 -19.42
C ALA A 125 10.80 -16.89 -19.45
N PRO A 126 10.80 -15.90 -20.38
CA PRO A 126 11.85 -14.88 -20.44
C PRO A 126 12.06 -14.20 -19.08
N GLY A 127 13.29 -13.71 -18.86
CA GLY A 127 13.64 -12.97 -17.64
C GLY A 127 12.71 -11.76 -17.42
N ARG A 128 12.40 -11.49 -16.15
CA ARG A 128 11.57 -10.35 -15.76
C ARG A 128 12.35 -9.05 -15.82
N THR A 129 11.68 -7.97 -16.21
CA THR A 129 12.27 -6.64 -16.10
C THR A 129 12.23 -6.18 -14.63
N SER A 130 13.28 -5.50 -14.21
CA SER A 130 13.35 -4.89 -12.88
C SER A 130 13.82 -3.44 -12.99
N GLN A 131 13.32 -2.60 -12.10
CA GLN A 131 13.66 -1.18 -12.03
C GLN A 131 13.66 -0.72 -10.57
N ARG A 132 14.75 -0.04 -10.15
CA ARG A 132 14.74 0.65 -8.86
C ARG A 132 13.85 1.90 -8.94
N VAL A 133 12.86 1.96 -8.04
CA VAL A 133 11.90 3.08 -7.95
C VAL A 133 12.26 4.01 -6.80
N ILE A 134 12.61 3.43 -5.65
CA ILE A 134 13.06 4.15 -4.44
C ILE A 134 14.31 3.47 -3.87
N SER A 135 15.02 4.15 -2.99
CA SER A 135 16.19 3.56 -2.31
C SER A 135 15.77 2.47 -1.33
N ALA A 136 16.71 1.59 -0.98
CA ALA A 136 16.47 0.53 0.02
C ALA A 136 16.15 1.12 1.40
N GLU A 137 16.80 2.23 1.76
CA GLU A 137 16.55 2.96 3.02
C GLU A 137 15.12 3.51 3.05
N THR A 138 14.67 4.13 1.95
CA THR A 138 13.29 4.63 1.84
C THR A 138 12.27 3.50 1.92
N ALA A 139 12.54 2.38 1.25
CA ALA A 139 11.69 1.19 1.32
C ALA A 139 11.62 0.62 2.74
N LYS A 140 12.76 0.54 3.45
CA LYS A 140 12.82 0.11 4.85
C LYS A 140 12.04 1.06 5.77
N ALA A 141 12.20 2.37 5.62
CA ALA A 141 11.45 3.36 6.39
C ALA A 141 9.94 3.24 6.12
N MET A 142 9.54 3.02 4.87
CA MET A 142 8.14 2.81 4.50
C MET A 142 7.58 1.53 5.14
N ARG A 143 8.32 0.41 5.13
CA ARG A 143 7.91 -0.83 5.80
C ARG A 143 7.62 -0.60 7.28
N LEU A 144 8.52 0.08 7.99
CA LEU A 144 8.32 0.42 9.41
C LEU A 144 7.06 1.29 9.64
N MET A 145 6.85 2.30 8.79
CA MET A 145 5.63 3.11 8.87
C MET A 145 4.37 2.27 8.59
N MET A 146 4.43 1.32 7.65
CA MET A 146 3.31 0.44 7.30
C MET A 146 2.99 -0.59 8.38
N GLU A 147 3.94 -0.97 9.24
CA GLU A 147 3.68 -1.81 10.41
C GLU A 147 2.78 -1.08 11.43
N SER A 148 2.89 0.25 11.52
CA SER A 148 2.02 1.06 12.38
C SER A 148 0.55 1.00 11.98
N VAL A 149 0.24 0.72 10.72
CA VAL A 149 -1.15 0.52 10.22
C VAL A 149 -1.79 -0.73 10.83
N VAL A 150 -0.98 -1.76 11.09
CA VAL A 150 -1.43 -3.05 11.65
C VAL A 150 -1.32 -3.06 13.19
N SER A 151 -0.70 -2.05 13.78
CA SER A 151 -0.65 -1.87 15.24
C SER A 151 -2.01 -1.50 15.82
N GLY A 152 -2.13 -1.57 17.16
CA GLY A 152 -3.38 -1.23 17.86
C GLY A 152 -3.89 0.20 17.63
N ASN A 153 -3.01 1.11 17.21
CA ASN A 153 -3.34 2.52 16.88
C ASN A 153 -3.54 2.77 15.39
N GLY A 154 -3.46 1.73 14.56
CA GLY A 154 -3.62 1.81 13.11
C GLY A 154 -5.02 1.44 12.63
N THR A 155 -5.22 1.49 11.31
CA THR A 155 -6.52 1.22 10.68
C THR A 155 -6.80 -0.27 10.44
N ALA A 156 -5.84 -1.17 10.67
CA ALA A 156 -5.99 -2.62 10.40
C ALA A 156 -5.37 -3.53 11.47
N PRO A 157 -5.68 -3.38 12.78
CA PRO A 157 -5.16 -4.30 13.79
C PRO A 157 -5.64 -5.75 13.58
N SER A 158 -6.75 -5.95 12.88
CA SER A 158 -7.28 -7.28 12.52
C SER A 158 -6.41 -8.07 11.55
N ALA A 159 -5.47 -7.41 10.86
CA ALA A 159 -4.49 -8.05 9.97
C ALA A 159 -3.27 -8.62 10.70
N ALA A 160 -3.09 -8.33 11.99
CA ALA A 160 -1.95 -8.81 12.77
C ALA A 160 -1.91 -10.34 12.88
N ILE A 161 -0.72 -10.92 12.73
CA ILE A 161 -0.48 -12.36 12.79
C ILE A 161 0.50 -12.62 13.94
N ALA A 162 0.09 -13.47 14.90
CA ALA A 162 0.94 -13.78 16.05
C ALA A 162 2.27 -14.42 15.59
N GLY A 163 3.37 -13.94 16.15
CA GLY A 163 4.73 -14.38 15.82
C GLY A 163 5.34 -13.77 14.56
N TYR A 164 4.60 -12.95 13.81
CA TYR A 164 5.12 -12.29 12.60
C TYR A 164 4.93 -10.78 12.65
N ARG A 165 5.92 -10.05 12.17
CA ARG A 165 5.77 -8.63 11.85
C ARG A 165 5.00 -8.51 10.54
N VAL A 166 3.95 -7.69 10.53
CA VAL A 166 3.08 -7.50 9.37
C VAL A 166 3.02 -6.03 9.02
N ALA A 167 3.21 -5.70 7.76
CA ALA A 167 3.06 -4.35 7.24
C ALA A 167 1.98 -4.31 6.15
N GLY A 168 1.24 -3.22 6.09
CA GLY A 168 0.19 -3.09 5.08
C GLY A 168 -0.47 -1.72 5.07
N LYS A 169 -1.51 -1.58 4.24
CA LYS A 169 -2.33 -0.38 4.16
C LYS A 169 -3.76 -0.73 3.78
N THR A 170 -4.70 -0.06 4.42
CA THR A 170 -6.12 -0.10 4.10
C THR A 170 -6.46 0.83 2.95
N GLY A 171 -7.47 0.47 2.17
CA GLY A 171 -8.11 1.34 1.21
C GLY A 171 -9.63 1.26 1.34
N THR A 172 -10.29 2.41 1.20
CA THR A 172 -11.75 2.52 1.15
C THR A 172 -12.05 3.57 0.10
N ALA A 173 -12.06 3.15 -1.17
CA ALA A 173 -12.23 4.04 -2.31
C ALA A 173 -13.70 4.08 -2.75
N GLN A 174 -14.20 5.28 -3.04
CA GLN A 174 -15.50 5.43 -3.69
C GLN A 174 -15.44 4.89 -5.13
N ARG A 175 -16.49 4.21 -5.55
CA ARG A 175 -16.61 3.64 -6.89
C ARG A 175 -17.39 4.59 -7.80
N ILE A 176 -16.99 4.63 -9.06
CA ILE A 176 -17.80 5.24 -10.11
C ILE A 176 -18.86 4.21 -10.53
N ASP A 177 -20.11 4.64 -10.55
CA ASP A 177 -21.21 3.90 -11.14
C ASP A 177 -21.43 4.43 -12.56
N ASP A 178 -21.14 3.57 -13.55
CA ASP A 178 -21.20 3.93 -14.97
C ASP A 178 -22.64 4.28 -15.43
N THR A 179 -23.66 3.83 -14.67
CA THR A 179 -25.07 4.11 -15.04
C THR A 179 -25.47 5.55 -14.78
N CYS A 180 -24.85 6.22 -13.79
CA CYS A 180 -25.15 7.61 -13.44
C CYS A 180 -23.95 8.55 -13.62
N GLY A 181 -22.76 8.03 -13.89
CA GLY A 181 -21.52 8.81 -13.88
C GLY A 181 -21.21 9.43 -12.52
N CYS A 182 -21.75 8.86 -11.45
CA CYS A 182 -21.62 9.36 -10.08
C CYS A 182 -20.90 8.36 -9.18
N TYR A 183 -20.50 8.81 -7.98
CA TYR A 183 -19.92 7.90 -6.99
C TYR A 183 -21.04 7.14 -6.27
N ARG A 184 -20.97 5.80 -6.33
CA ARG A 184 -21.90 4.90 -5.65
C ARG A 184 -21.19 3.64 -5.16
N GLY A 185 -21.29 3.36 -3.86
CA GLY A 185 -20.64 2.22 -3.22
C GLY A 185 -19.14 2.42 -3.03
N TYR A 186 -18.49 1.37 -2.54
CA TYR A 186 -17.09 1.40 -2.16
C TYR A 186 -16.33 0.18 -2.69
N THR A 187 -15.03 0.33 -2.86
CA THR A 187 -14.07 -0.76 -2.93
C THR A 187 -13.30 -0.77 -1.63
N ALA A 188 -13.49 -1.79 -0.82
CA ALA A 188 -12.77 -2.01 0.41
C ALA A 188 -11.53 -2.88 0.14
N SER A 189 -10.35 -2.46 0.57
CA SER A 189 -9.13 -3.22 0.35
C SER A 189 -8.19 -3.21 1.55
N PHE A 190 -7.41 -4.28 1.66
CA PHE A 190 -6.20 -4.33 2.47
C PHE A 190 -5.12 -5.02 1.65
N ILE A 191 -3.97 -4.37 1.53
CA ILE A 191 -2.78 -4.94 0.88
C ILE A 191 -1.66 -4.91 1.91
N GLY A 192 -0.99 -6.03 2.07
CA GLY A 192 0.08 -6.15 3.04
C GLY A 192 1.07 -7.24 2.68
N PHE A 193 2.14 -7.31 3.45
CA PHE A 193 3.19 -8.32 3.31
C PHE A 193 3.68 -8.79 4.67
N ALA A 194 4.22 -9.99 4.69
CA ALA A 194 4.83 -10.60 5.85
C ALA A 194 5.95 -11.58 5.45
N PRO A 195 6.97 -11.76 6.33
CA PRO A 195 7.30 -10.90 7.48
C PRO A 195 7.68 -9.49 7.04
N ALA A 196 7.46 -8.44 7.85
CA ALA A 196 7.74 -7.06 7.44
C ALA A 196 9.23 -6.70 7.45
N ASP A 197 10.01 -7.36 8.30
CA ASP A 197 11.46 -7.21 8.41
C ASP A 197 12.24 -7.95 7.31
N ASN A 198 11.70 -9.06 6.81
CA ASN A 198 12.25 -9.81 5.66
C ASN A 198 11.08 -10.29 4.77
N PRO A 199 10.51 -9.42 3.93
CA PRO A 199 9.28 -9.72 3.20
C PRO A 199 9.40 -10.92 2.27
N ALA A 200 8.51 -11.90 2.44
CA ALA A 200 8.45 -13.09 1.61
C ALA A 200 7.24 -13.10 0.67
N TYR A 201 6.09 -12.64 1.15
CA TYR A 201 4.83 -12.67 0.40
C TYR A 201 4.06 -11.36 0.55
N VAL A 202 3.44 -10.92 -0.55
CA VAL A 202 2.49 -9.81 -0.59
C VAL A 202 1.12 -10.39 -0.94
N ILE A 203 0.09 -9.98 -0.20
CA ILE A 203 -1.29 -10.38 -0.45
C ILE A 203 -2.15 -9.13 -0.56
N SER A 204 -2.95 -9.06 -1.62
CA SER A 204 -3.98 -8.06 -1.83
C SER A 204 -5.35 -8.67 -1.64
N VAL A 205 -6.15 -8.07 -0.76
CA VAL A 205 -7.57 -8.38 -0.57
C VAL A 205 -8.36 -7.18 -1.05
N THR A 206 -9.23 -7.39 -2.03
CA THR A 206 -10.09 -6.35 -2.61
C THR A 206 -11.52 -6.85 -2.65
N ILE A 207 -12.42 -6.13 -2.01
CA ILE A 207 -13.85 -6.46 -1.91
C ILE A 207 -14.63 -5.34 -2.62
N GLN A 208 -15.32 -5.71 -3.69
CA GLN A 208 -16.08 -4.79 -4.52
C GLN A 208 -17.50 -4.66 -3.98
N ASP A 209 -17.96 -3.42 -3.81
CA ASP A 209 -19.32 -3.06 -3.45
C ASP A 209 -19.86 -3.84 -2.22
N PRO A 210 -19.11 -3.87 -1.09
CA PRO A 210 -19.63 -4.51 0.12
C PRO A 210 -20.89 -3.81 0.59
N LYS A 211 -21.84 -4.59 1.11
CA LYS A 211 -23.09 -4.05 1.66
C LYS A 211 -22.94 -3.81 3.16
N GLY A 212 -23.35 -2.64 3.62
CA GLY A 212 -23.24 -2.23 5.02
C GLY A 212 -21.82 -1.78 5.37
N LEU A 213 -21.08 -2.56 6.15
CA LEU A 213 -19.69 -2.28 6.50
C LEU A 213 -18.80 -2.24 5.26
N HIS A 214 -18.00 -1.19 5.11
CA HIS A 214 -17.17 -0.97 3.90
C HIS A 214 -15.72 -0.57 4.19
N TRP A 215 -15.28 -0.63 5.44
CA TRP A 215 -13.91 -0.30 5.82
C TRP A 215 -12.93 -1.40 5.43
N GLY A 216 -11.89 -1.03 4.69
CA GLY A 216 -10.88 -1.98 4.20
C GLY A 216 -10.17 -2.77 5.28
N GLY A 217 -9.86 -2.14 6.43
CA GLY A 217 -9.24 -2.81 7.57
C GLY A 217 -10.15 -3.86 8.22
N ALA A 218 -11.43 -3.52 8.38
CA ALA A 218 -12.41 -4.40 9.01
C ALA A 218 -12.77 -5.61 8.12
N LEU A 219 -12.86 -5.42 6.82
CA LEU A 219 -13.22 -6.48 5.87
C LEU A 219 -12.00 -7.23 5.34
N GLY A 220 -10.98 -6.49 4.87
CA GLY A 220 -9.80 -7.08 4.24
C GLY A 220 -8.79 -7.65 5.23
N GLY A 221 -8.64 -7.03 6.40
CA GLY A 221 -7.69 -7.46 7.43
C GLY A 221 -7.85 -8.90 7.88
N PRO A 222 -9.04 -9.36 8.30
CA PRO A 222 -9.26 -10.75 8.70
C PRO A 222 -9.01 -11.77 7.59
N VAL A 223 -9.37 -11.43 6.34
CA VAL A 223 -9.12 -12.29 5.17
C VAL A 223 -7.62 -12.38 4.90
N PHE A 224 -6.93 -11.23 4.88
CA PHE A 224 -5.48 -11.18 4.77
C PHE A 224 -4.81 -12.06 5.83
N LYS A 225 -5.18 -11.90 7.11
CA LYS A 225 -4.63 -12.69 8.22
C LYS A 225 -4.76 -14.17 7.97
N LYS A 226 -5.94 -14.65 7.60
CA LYS A 226 -6.17 -16.09 7.34
C LYS A 226 -5.32 -16.62 6.19
N VAL A 227 -5.33 -15.91 5.05
CA VAL A 227 -4.59 -16.33 3.84
C VAL A 227 -3.09 -16.25 4.08
N MET A 228 -2.59 -15.14 4.64
CA MET A 228 -1.16 -14.97 4.92
C MET A 228 -0.64 -15.99 5.94
N SER A 229 -1.40 -16.26 7.02
CA SER A 229 -1.03 -17.31 7.99
C SER A 229 -0.90 -18.67 7.33
N PHE A 230 -1.84 -19.05 6.48
CA PHE A 230 -1.79 -20.29 5.71
C PHE A 230 -0.57 -20.34 4.78
N VAL A 231 -0.29 -19.24 4.06
CA VAL A 231 0.86 -19.15 3.15
C VAL A 231 2.18 -19.30 3.92
N LEU A 232 2.34 -18.58 5.02
CA LEU A 232 3.57 -18.62 5.83
C LEU A 232 3.81 -20.04 6.38
N GLN A 233 2.77 -20.69 6.88
CA GLN A 233 2.85 -22.07 7.38
C GLN A 233 3.17 -23.07 6.26
N SER A 234 2.41 -23.01 5.15
CA SER A 234 2.58 -23.96 4.03
C SER A 234 3.93 -23.81 3.32
N ARG A 235 4.55 -22.65 3.42
CA ARG A 235 5.88 -22.35 2.85
C ARG A 235 7.01 -22.44 3.88
N HIS A 236 6.72 -22.90 5.09
CA HIS A 236 7.69 -23.05 6.17
C HIS A 236 8.51 -21.77 6.47
N ILE A 237 7.86 -20.60 6.35
CA ILE A 237 8.47 -19.33 6.74
C ILE A 237 8.44 -19.26 8.27
N ALA A 238 9.60 -19.18 8.89
CA ALA A 238 9.71 -19.11 10.34
C ALA A 238 9.11 -17.82 10.89
N PRO A 239 8.53 -17.84 12.10
CA PRO A 239 8.13 -16.63 12.80
C PRO A 239 9.30 -15.64 12.91
N THR A 240 8.97 -14.36 12.84
CA THR A 240 9.94 -13.27 13.02
C THR A 240 10.48 -13.34 14.46
N GLY A 241 11.75 -13.49 14.65
CA GLY A 241 12.37 -13.51 16.00
C GLY A 241 12.41 -12.13 16.68
N THR A 242 11.83 -11.10 16.06
CA THR A 242 11.83 -9.71 16.51
C THR A 242 10.40 -9.19 16.69
N THR A 243 10.24 -8.20 17.57
CA THR A 243 8.99 -7.45 17.73
C THR A 243 9.05 -6.13 16.97
N PHE A 244 7.89 -5.63 16.57
CA PHE A 244 7.79 -4.27 16.03
C PHE A 244 8.09 -3.25 17.13
N ASP A 245 9.10 -2.39 16.92
CA ASP A 245 9.36 -1.25 17.77
C ASP A 245 8.49 -0.06 17.30
N PRO A 246 7.50 0.36 18.10
CA PRO A 246 6.57 1.40 17.69
C PRO A 246 7.27 2.73 17.43
N ILE A 247 7.07 3.26 16.23
CA ILE A 247 7.58 4.59 15.88
C ILE A 247 6.59 5.68 16.31
N PRO A 248 7.07 6.88 16.66
CA PRO A 248 6.20 7.98 17.08
C PRO A 248 5.21 8.39 16.01
N LEU A 249 3.91 8.37 16.30
CA LEU A 249 2.85 8.71 15.36
C LEU A 249 2.41 10.18 15.45
N ASN A 250 2.81 10.89 16.50
CA ASN A 250 2.46 12.29 16.71
C ASN A 250 3.59 13.08 17.37
N LYS A 251 3.47 14.41 17.38
CA LYS A 251 4.48 15.34 17.92
C LYS A 251 4.80 15.05 19.39
N LYS A 252 3.80 14.68 20.20
CA LYS A 252 4.00 14.38 21.65
C LYS A 252 4.84 13.11 21.83
N ALA A 253 4.50 12.03 21.12
CA ALA A 253 5.26 10.78 21.17
C ALA A 253 6.69 10.96 20.63
N LEU A 254 6.87 11.78 19.58
CA LEU A 254 8.19 12.09 19.03
C LEU A 254 9.06 12.85 20.04
N ALA A 255 8.50 13.83 20.74
CA ALA A 255 9.21 14.56 21.78
C ALA A 255 9.59 13.65 22.96
N ALA A 256 8.69 12.76 23.40
CA ALA A 256 8.95 11.79 24.46
C ALA A 256 10.10 10.83 24.08
N LYS A 257 10.08 10.29 22.85
CA LYS A 257 11.16 9.41 22.37
C LYS A 257 12.52 10.13 22.34
N LYS A 258 12.57 11.35 21.82
CA LYS A 258 13.81 12.15 21.81
C LYS A 258 14.38 12.39 23.22
N ALA A 259 13.52 12.63 24.21
CA ALA A 259 13.95 12.79 25.59
C ALA A 259 14.53 11.49 26.19
N GLN A 260 13.90 10.33 25.89
CA GLN A 260 14.40 9.02 26.31
C GLN A 260 15.76 8.70 25.68
N ASP A 261 15.91 8.93 24.37
CA ASP A 261 17.16 8.68 23.64
C ASP A 261 18.31 9.56 24.17
N ALA A 262 18.02 10.81 24.55
CA ALA A 262 19.00 11.73 25.16
C ALA A 262 19.46 11.27 26.54
N THR A 263 18.57 10.66 27.35
CA THR A 263 18.92 10.12 28.68
C THR A 263 19.67 8.79 28.62
N ALA A 264 19.45 8.00 27.56
CA ALA A 264 20.13 6.72 27.39
C ALA A 264 21.60 6.87 26.87
N ASN A 265 21.95 8.03 26.31
CA ASN A 265 23.29 8.34 25.77
C ASN A 265 24.17 9.13 26.75
N ASN A 266 23.70 9.43 27.96
CA ASN A 266 24.43 10.01 29.10
C ASN A 266 24.69 8.98 30.19
#